data_0e66a2c3c81dabad9addb2c1e9d1cecf
#
_entry.id   0e66a2c3c81dabad9addb2c1e9d1cecf
#
_cell.length_a   1.000
_cell.length_b   1.000
_cell.length_c   1.000
_cell.angle_alpha   90.00
_cell.angle_beta   90.00
_cell.angle_gamma   90.00
#
_symmetry.space_group_name_H-M   'P 1'
#
loop_
_entity.id
_entity.type
_entity.pdbx_description
1 polymer ?
#
loop_
_entity_poly.entity_id
_entity_poly.type
_entity_poly.pdbx_seq_one_letter_code
_entity_poly.pdbx_strand_id
1 'polypeptide(L)'
;MTDSKIGRRRLLGLTGAAVLGGLAGCNTQTQSQSNTQTGSTSMSGDLSAETNLREQDTADTATNPYGEVYRDTIDSVVLVQPEGPRARGQGTGFLYDSNHVITNAHVTGEATTADIRFSQGEWRTGSVVGTDPHSDLAAIAIDSPPESVSPIPFIPGPATIGQRVVAIGNPFNLSGTVTSGIVSGVNRSIPAPTGFTIPDAIQTDAAVNPGNSGGPLMSLDGQVVAVINSGGGDNIAFGISAALTQRVIPRLIETGDFNHSYIGVRFESVTPEIARANGLKTPRGLLIVDVIDGAPADGILQSSDRQQIVDGTRVRVGGDVILGVGGQKILTTEDLGSYLALQTNPGETVPITVLRNGQTQTLTIELGQRPEQ
;
A
#
# COMPACT_ATOMS: atom_id res chain seq x y z
N MET A 1 57.95 -15.25 -22.38
CA MET A 1 58.61 -15.91 -21.24
C MET A 1 57.96 -15.34 -20.01
N THR A 2 57.17 -15.96 -19.23
CA THR A 2 56.73 -17.32 -18.91
C THR A 2 55.33 -17.19 -18.30
N ASP A 3 54.44 -17.76 -18.84
CA ASP A 3 53.41 -18.75 -18.55
C ASP A 3 53.35 -19.19 -17.08
N SER A 4 52.18 -19.10 -16.46
CA SER A 4 51.78 -20.08 -15.46
C SER A 4 50.26 -20.02 -15.25
N LYS A 5 49.60 -21.00 -15.86
CA LYS A 5 48.26 -21.56 -15.55
C LYS A 5 48.32 -22.23 -14.18
N ILE A 6 47.10 -22.48 -13.65
CA ILE A 6 46.67 -23.59 -12.80
C ILE A 6 45.60 -23.02 -11.85
N GLY A 7 44.40 -23.55 -11.62
CA GLY A 7 43.84 -24.80 -11.99
C GLY A 7 42.47 -24.95 -11.26
N ARG A 8 41.51 -25.47 -11.99
CA ARG A 8 40.22 -25.90 -11.48
C ARG A 8 40.40 -27.06 -10.50
N ARG A 9 39.68 -27.06 -9.37
CA ARG A 9 39.38 -28.30 -8.67
C ARG A 9 37.91 -28.37 -8.33
N ARG A 10 37.26 -29.34 -9.01
CA ARG A 10 36.04 -30.04 -8.64
C ARG A 10 36.25 -30.74 -7.30
N LEU A 11 35.23 -30.80 -6.47
CA LEU A 11 35.02 -31.97 -5.62
C LEU A 11 33.56 -32.39 -5.65
N LEU A 12 33.38 -33.60 -6.12
CA LEU A 12 32.18 -34.40 -6.12
C LEU A 12 32.10 -35.18 -4.80
N GLY A 13 30.86 -35.45 -4.35
CA GLY A 13 30.53 -36.75 -3.81
C GLY A 13 30.27 -36.81 -2.32
N LEU A 14 29.08 -37.20 -1.92
CA LEU A 14 28.63 -38.53 -1.44
C LEU A 14 27.27 -38.37 -0.79
N THR A 15 26.24 -38.88 -1.37
CA THR A 15 25.42 -40.07 -1.10
C THR A 15 25.22 -40.51 0.34
N GLY A 16 23.96 -40.57 0.77
CA GLY A 16 23.41 -41.72 1.41
C GLY A 16 23.03 -41.58 2.85
N ALA A 17 21.75 -41.64 3.16
CA ALA A 17 21.14 -42.73 3.89
C ALA A 17 19.68 -42.41 4.24
N ALA A 18 18.80 -43.22 3.71
CA ALA A 18 17.41 -43.35 4.13
C ALA A 18 17.36 -44.01 5.52
N VAL A 19 16.49 -43.51 6.40
CA VAL A 19 16.00 -44.30 7.56
C VAL A 19 14.48 -44.25 7.49
N LEU A 20 13.95 -45.44 7.18
CA LEU A 20 12.57 -45.85 7.35
C LEU A 20 12.36 -46.28 8.83
N GLY A 21 11.26 -45.88 9.40
CA GLY A 21 10.73 -46.37 10.64
C GLY A 21 9.72 -45.37 11.19
N GLY A 22 8.53 -45.69 11.46
CA GLY A 22 7.73 -46.85 11.63
C GLY A 22 6.35 -46.37 12.09
N LEU A 23 5.34 -46.96 11.54
CA LEU A 23 3.92 -46.82 11.82
C LEU A 23 3.58 -47.06 13.29
N ALA A 24 2.76 -46.23 13.90
CA ALA A 24 1.86 -46.64 14.96
C ALA A 24 0.52 -45.93 14.77
N GLY A 25 -0.43 -46.63 14.20
CA GLY A 25 -1.83 -46.28 14.12
C GLY A 25 -2.51 -46.48 15.45
N CYS A 26 -3.42 -45.60 15.80
CA CYS A 26 -4.50 -45.87 16.73
C CYS A 26 -5.84 -45.70 15.99
N ASN A 27 -6.39 -46.86 15.66
CA ASN A 27 -7.74 -47.02 15.12
C ASN A 27 -8.67 -47.27 16.30
N THR A 28 -9.56 -46.36 16.61
CA THR A 28 -10.68 -46.61 17.54
C THR A 28 -11.94 -46.80 16.73
N GLN A 29 -12.27 -48.06 16.50
CA GLN A 29 -13.59 -48.50 16.06
C GLN A 29 -14.58 -48.35 17.23
N THR A 30 -15.62 -47.58 17.01
CA THR A 30 -16.81 -47.61 17.88
C THR A 30 -17.84 -48.52 17.19
N GLN A 31 -18.08 -49.64 17.82
CA GLN A 31 -19.09 -50.62 17.42
C GLN A 31 -20.50 -50.06 17.66
N SER A 32 -21.33 -50.11 16.61
CA SER A 32 -22.78 -49.99 16.70
C SER A 32 -23.37 -51.26 17.25
N GLN A 33 -24.03 -51.20 18.38
CA GLN A 33 -24.92 -52.27 18.81
C GLN A 33 -26.34 -51.92 18.36
N SER A 34 -26.85 -52.77 17.48
CA SER A 34 -28.25 -52.84 17.11
C SER A 34 -29.03 -53.53 18.27
N ASN A 35 -30.03 -52.87 18.79
CA ASN A 35 -31.03 -53.51 19.65
C ASN A 35 -32.38 -53.37 18.96
N THR A 36 -32.83 -54.53 18.48
CA THR A 36 -34.18 -54.75 17.90
C THR A 36 -35.13 -55.01 19.07
N GLN A 37 -36.13 -54.15 19.27
CA GLN A 37 -37.32 -54.50 20.01
C GLN A 37 -38.56 -54.04 19.22
N THR A 38 -39.27 -55.03 18.74
CA THR A 38 -40.61 -55.00 18.21
C THR A 38 -41.62 -54.63 19.32
N GLY A 39 -42.39 -53.58 19.11
CA GLY A 39 -43.51 -53.21 19.93
C GLY A 39 -44.53 -52.44 19.09
N SER A 40 -45.51 -53.19 18.58
CA SER A 40 -46.68 -52.66 17.89
C SER A 40 -47.59 -51.98 18.91
N THR A 41 -47.83 -50.66 18.74
CA THR A 41 -49.04 -50.04 19.34
C THR A 41 -49.51 -48.94 18.40
N SER A 42 -50.66 -49.22 17.80
CA SER A 42 -51.47 -48.30 17.03
C SER A 42 -52.08 -47.23 17.95
N MET A 43 -51.81 -45.96 17.70
CA MET A 43 -52.70 -44.88 18.14
C MET A 43 -52.81 -43.84 17.03
N SER A 44 -54.01 -43.70 16.55
CA SER A 44 -54.50 -42.60 15.75
C SER A 44 -54.38 -41.30 16.54
N GLY A 45 -53.74 -40.30 15.98
CA GLY A 45 -53.59 -38.96 16.61
C GLY A 45 -53.24 -37.93 15.58
N ASP A 46 -54.27 -37.33 15.07
CA ASP A 46 -54.43 -35.95 14.62
C ASP A 46 -53.27 -35.28 13.83
N LEU A 47 -53.54 -35.11 12.53
CA LEU A 47 -52.88 -34.25 11.58
C LEU A 47 -53.22 -32.78 11.87
N SER A 48 -52.47 -32.12 12.73
CA SER A 48 -52.60 -30.66 12.92
C SER A 48 -51.27 -30.08 13.46
N ALA A 49 -50.16 -30.27 12.72
CA ALA A 49 -48.88 -29.62 13.01
C ALA A 49 -48.13 -29.28 11.71
N GLU A 50 -48.85 -28.92 10.66
CA GLU A 50 -48.28 -28.25 9.50
C GLU A 50 -48.77 -26.81 9.49
N THR A 51 -48.18 -25.95 10.30
CA THR A 51 -48.25 -24.49 10.09
C THR A 51 -47.41 -23.79 11.14
N ASN A 52 -46.07 -23.91 11.10
CA ASN A 52 -45.21 -22.99 11.84
C ASN A 52 -43.74 -23.03 11.35
N LEU A 53 -43.52 -23.30 10.07
CA LEU A 53 -42.17 -23.16 9.45
C LEU A 53 -42.13 -22.05 8.39
N ARG A 54 -43.02 -21.06 8.47
CA ARG A 54 -43.06 -19.95 7.51
C ARG A 54 -43.11 -18.56 8.14
N GLU A 55 -42.72 -18.39 9.38
CA GLU A 55 -42.65 -17.06 10.02
C GLU A 55 -41.39 -16.90 10.89
N GLN A 56 -40.20 -17.20 10.33
CA GLN A 56 -38.95 -16.79 10.94
C GLN A 56 -37.94 -16.21 9.92
N ASP A 57 -38.44 -15.68 8.81
CA ASP A 57 -37.64 -14.93 7.82
C ASP A 57 -37.91 -13.41 7.88
N THR A 58 -38.30 -12.89 9.02
CA THR A 58 -38.45 -11.44 9.22
C THR A 58 -37.71 -10.94 10.43
N ALA A 59 -36.45 -11.34 10.57
CA ALA A 59 -35.59 -10.73 11.58
C ALA A 59 -34.14 -10.92 11.18
N ASP A 60 -33.70 -10.17 10.23
CA ASP A 60 -32.41 -9.45 10.22
C ASP A 60 -32.29 -8.63 8.93
N THR A 61 -33.07 -7.58 8.79
CA THR A 61 -32.68 -6.43 7.99
C THR A 61 -31.68 -5.59 8.77
N ALA A 62 -30.74 -6.23 9.44
CA ALA A 62 -29.52 -5.56 9.84
C ALA A 62 -28.86 -5.08 8.54
N THR A 63 -28.87 -3.79 8.33
CA THR A 63 -28.21 -3.15 7.19
C THR A 63 -26.78 -3.70 7.12
N ASN A 64 -26.44 -4.36 6.01
CA ASN A 64 -25.08 -4.82 5.75
C ASN A 64 -24.31 -3.66 5.08
N PRO A 65 -23.69 -2.77 5.85
CA PRO A 65 -23.08 -1.56 5.30
C PRO A 65 -21.94 -1.87 4.32
N TYR A 66 -21.27 -3.01 4.48
CA TYR A 66 -20.23 -3.45 3.56
C TYR A 66 -20.82 -3.86 2.20
N GLY A 67 -21.96 -4.56 2.23
CA GLY A 67 -22.69 -4.93 1.02
C GLY A 67 -23.35 -3.75 0.33
N GLU A 68 -23.74 -2.72 1.07
CA GLU A 68 -24.29 -1.47 0.52
C GLU A 68 -23.19 -0.74 -0.25
N VAL A 69 -22.03 -0.45 0.38
CA VAL A 69 -20.89 0.19 -0.29
C VAL A 69 -20.48 -0.58 -1.55
N TYR A 70 -20.42 -1.92 -1.48
CA TYR A 70 -20.08 -2.72 -2.64
C TYR A 70 -21.08 -2.54 -3.79
N ARG A 71 -22.38 -2.63 -3.52
CA ARG A 71 -23.42 -2.50 -4.56
C ARG A 71 -23.45 -1.11 -5.19
N ASP A 72 -23.22 -0.08 -4.38
CA ASP A 72 -23.28 1.31 -4.82
C ASP A 72 -22.04 1.72 -5.65
N THR A 73 -20.93 0.98 -5.54
CA THR A 73 -19.65 1.39 -6.14
C THR A 73 -19.10 0.41 -7.18
N ILE A 74 -19.55 -0.87 -7.17
CA ILE A 74 -18.93 -1.91 -8.02
C ILE A 74 -19.00 -1.61 -9.51
N ASP A 75 -20.03 -0.92 -9.97
CA ASP A 75 -20.18 -0.56 -11.39
C ASP A 75 -19.09 0.42 -11.86
N SER A 76 -18.52 1.20 -10.93
CA SER A 76 -17.43 2.15 -11.18
C SER A 76 -16.03 1.57 -10.90
N VAL A 77 -15.94 0.32 -10.41
CA VAL A 77 -14.68 -0.42 -10.23
C VAL A 77 -14.45 -1.33 -11.42
N VAL A 78 -13.31 -1.23 -12.03
CA VAL A 78 -13.00 -1.86 -13.31
C VAL A 78 -11.79 -2.78 -13.22
N LEU A 79 -11.76 -3.77 -14.10
CA LEU A 79 -10.54 -4.50 -14.44
C LEU A 79 -9.71 -3.65 -15.40
N VAL A 80 -8.42 -3.52 -15.12
CA VAL A 80 -7.44 -2.87 -15.98
C VAL A 80 -6.50 -3.92 -16.55
N GLN A 81 -6.45 -4.00 -17.88
CA GLN A 81 -5.63 -4.95 -18.62
C GLN A 81 -4.73 -4.17 -19.57
N PRO A 82 -3.47 -3.89 -19.19
CA PRO A 82 -2.55 -3.15 -20.06
C PRO A 82 -2.24 -3.92 -21.33
N GLU A 83 -2.08 -3.21 -22.45
CA GLU A 83 -1.77 -3.77 -23.76
C GLU A 83 -0.29 -3.56 -24.13
N GLY A 84 0.30 -4.51 -24.82
CA GLY A 84 1.64 -4.39 -25.40
C GLY A 84 2.57 -5.57 -25.11
N PRO A 85 3.75 -5.63 -25.77
CA PRO A 85 4.67 -6.75 -25.67
C PRO A 85 5.30 -6.96 -24.29
N ARG A 86 5.28 -5.91 -23.46
CA ARG A 86 5.81 -5.90 -22.09
C ARG A 86 4.71 -5.84 -21.03
N ALA A 87 3.45 -5.79 -21.45
CA ALA A 87 2.32 -5.84 -20.55
C ALA A 87 2.32 -7.15 -19.76
N ARG A 88 2.28 -7.07 -18.46
CA ARG A 88 2.29 -8.25 -17.58
C ARG A 88 1.21 -8.10 -16.53
N GLY A 89 0.28 -9.04 -16.55
CA GLY A 89 -0.76 -9.13 -15.53
C GLY A 89 -1.97 -8.24 -15.81
N GLN A 90 -2.71 -8.05 -14.77
CA GLN A 90 -3.93 -7.24 -14.73
C GLN A 90 -4.07 -6.66 -13.34
N GLY A 91 -4.83 -5.60 -13.20
CA GLY A 91 -5.13 -4.96 -11.92
C GLY A 91 -6.55 -4.45 -11.87
N THR A 92 -6.84 -3.73 -10.84
CA THR A 92 -8.09 -3.02 -10.64
C THR A 92 -7.87 -1.53 -10.90
N GLY A 93 -8.91 -0.85 -11.32
CA GLY A 93 -8.99 0.61 -11.36
C GLY A 93 -10.39 1.04 -10.94
N PHE A 94 -10.61 2.33 -10.88
CA PHE A 94 -11.94 2.88 -10.66
C PHE A 94 -12.09 4.25 -11.32
N LEU A 95 -13.32 4.62 -11.59
CA LEU A 95 -13.64 5.88 -12.26
C LEU A 95 -13.38 7.06 -11.33
N TYR A 96 -12.44 7.93 -11.74
CA TYR A 96 -12.02 9.13 -11.01
C TYR A 96 -12.91 10.35 -11.34
N ASP A 97 -13.17 10.55 -12.62
CA ASP A 97 -14.08 11.55 -13.16
C ASP A 97 -14.87 10.96 -14.33
N SER A 98 -15.54 11.79 -15.12
CA SER A 98 -16.40 11.34 -16.23
C SER A 98 -15.65 10.55 -17.32
N ASN A 99 -14.33 10.71 -17.43
CA ASN A 99 -13.55 10.21 -18.56
C ASN A 99 -12.21 9.55 -18.15
N HIS A 100 -11.91 9.49 -16.87
CA HIS A 100 -10.63 8.93 -16.40
C HIS A 100 -10.83 7.82 -15.38
N VAL A 101 -10.10 6.74 -15.60
CA VAL A 101 -9.90 5.65 -14.65
C VAL A 101 -8.52 5.83 -14.02
N ILE A 102 -8.43 5.63 -12.71
CA ILE A 102 -7.14 5.60 -12.01
C ILE A 102 -6.81 4.19 -11.55
N THR A 103 -5.51 3.90 -11.51
CA THR A 103 -4.94 2.62 -11.08
C THR A 103 -3.51 2.84 -10.57
N ASN A 104 -2.77 1.77 -10.29
CA ASN A 104 -1.34 1.89 -9.97
C ASN A 104 -0.47 1.98 -11.24
N ALA A 105 0.66 2.67 -11.14
CA ALA A 105 1.65 2.73 -12.22
C ALA A 105 2.26 1.35 -12.52
N HIS A 106 2.48 0.51 -11.51
CA HIS A 106 2.97 -0.85 -11.73
C HIS A 106 1.98 -1.76 -12.47
N VAL A 107 0.67 -1.44 -12.44
CA VAL A 107 -0.37 -2.13 -13.21
C VAL A 107 -0.25 -1.78 -14.69
N THR A 108 -0.12 -0.50 -15.03
CA THR A 108 0.05 -0.07 -16.44
C THR A 108 1.44 -0.39 -16.98
N GLY A 109 2.47 -0.34 -16.12
CA GLY A 109 3.85 -0.50 -16.54
C GLY A 109 4.23 0.51 -17.62
N GLU A 110 4.82 0.03 -18.71
CA GLU A 110 5.20 0.84 -19.88
C GLU A 110 4.11 0.89 -20.96
N ALA A 111 2.90 0.37 -20.69
CA ALA A 111 1.81 0.35 -21.68
C ALA A 111 1.28 1.76 -21.91
N THR A 112 0.99 2.09 -23.16
CA THR A 112 0.35 3.35 -23.56
C THR A 112 -1.16 3.22 -23.71
N THR A 113 -1.68 1.98 -23.75
CA THR A 113 -3.10 1.65 -23.81
C THR A 113 -3.44 0.53 -22.84
N ALA A 114 -4.69 0.49 -22.41
CA ALA A 114 -5.20 -0.59 -21.58
C ALA A 114 -6.66 -0.88 -21.93
N ASP A 115 -7.04 -2.15 -21.91
CA ASP A 115 -8.42 -2.56 -21.96
C ASP A 115 -9.04 -2.47 -20.57
N ILE A 116 -10.18 -1.79 -20.49
CA ILE A 116 -10.94 -1.52 -19.28
C ILE A 116 -12.25 -2.30 -19.35
N ARG A 117 -12.47 -3.21 -18.41
CA ARG A 117 -13.71 -3.97 -18.28
C ARG A 117 -14.52 -3.51 -17.09
N PHE A 118 -15.74 -3.07 -17.36
CA PHE A 118 -16.72 -2.71 -16.35
C PHE A 118 -17.42 -3.94 -15.76
N SER A 119 -18.05 -3.79 -14.60
CA SER A 119 -18.70 -4.88 -13.86
C SER A 119 -19.75 -5.63 -14.68
N GLN A 120 -20.48 -4.94 -15.53
CA GLN A 120 -21.54 -5.50 -16.41
C GLN A 120 -20.99 -6.18 -17.68
N GLY A 121 -19.67 -6.25 -17.81
CA GLY A 121 -18.98 -6.95 -18.91
C GLY A 121 -18.66 -6.10 -20.13
N GLU A 122 -19.01 -4.83 -20.12
CA GLU A 122 -18.65 -3.88 -21.19
C GLU A 122 -17.15 -3.59 -21.18
N TRP A 123 -16.56 -3.47 -22.36
CA TRP A 123 -15.16 -3.15 -22.57
C TRP A 123 -14.98 -1.77 -23.21
N ARG A 124 -13.94 -1.08 -22.80
CA ARG A 124 -13.42 0.14 -23.45
C ARG A 124 -11.91 0.03 -23.52
N THR A 125 -11.33 0.49 -24.62
CA THR A 125 -9.89 0.70 -24.70
C THR A 125 -9.60 2.14 -24.26
N GLY A 126 -8.68 2.31 -23.30
CA GLY A 126 -8.25 3.61 -22.78
C GLY A 126 -6.81 3.91 -23.11
N SER A 127 -6.46 5.18 -23.14
CA SER A 127 -5.10 5.68 -23.29
C SER A 127 -4.50 6.00 -21.93
N VAL A 128 -3.32 5.49 -21.61
CA VAL A 128 -2.57 5.90 -20.42
C VAL A 128 -2.08 7.32 -20.63
N VAL A 129 -2.69 8.29 -19.95
CA VAL A 129 -2.40 9.73 -20.14
C VAL A 129 -1.32 10.24 -19.20
N GLY A 130 -1.02 9.53 -18.11
CA GLY A 130 0.04 9.87 -17.19
C GLY A 130 0.33 8.77 -16.20
N THR A 131 1.61 8.70 -15.77
CA THR A 131 2.08 7.75 -14.77
C THR A 131 3.06 8.43 -13.83
N ASP A 132 2.99 8.08 -12.56
CA ASP A 132 3.97 8.50 -11.55
C ASP A 132 4.49 7.27 -10.78
N PRO A 133 5.64 6.73 -11.17
CA PRO A 133 6.26 5.61 -10.46
C PRO A 133 6.69 5.92 -9.03
N HIS A 134 6.84 7.20 -8.66
CA HIS A 134 7.23 7.61 -7.30
C HIS A 134 6.08 7.52 -6.30
N SER A 135 4.85 7.73 -6.73
CA SER A 135 3.63 7.50 -5.94
C SER A 135 2.90 6.22 -6.33
N ASP A 136 3.38 5.53 -7.38
CA ASP A 136 2.76 4.35 -7.97
C ASP A 136 1.30 4.58 -8.39
N LEU A 137 1.02 5.72 -9.03
CA LEU A 137 -0.29 6.10 -9.57
C LEU A 137 -0.24 6.25 -11.08
N ALA A 138 -1.35 5.93 -11.74
CA ALA A 138 -1.56 6.11 -13.18
C ALA A 138 -2.98 6.59 -13.47
N ALA A 139 -3.12 7.38 -14.54
CA ALA A 139 -4.38 7.85 -15.08
C ALA A 139 -4.59 7.33 -16.51
N ILE A 140 -5.77 6.82 -16.79
CA ILE A 140 -6.17 6.25 -18.09
C ILE A 140 -7.40 7.02 -18.57
N ALA A 141 -7.29 7.69 -19.71
CA ALA A 141 -8.43 8.32 -20.36
C ALA A 141 -9.25 7.28 -21.13
N ILE A 142 -10.56 7.31 -20.98
CA ILE A 142 -11.52 6.45 -21.66
C ILE A 142 -12.57 7.28 -22.36
N ASP A 143 -12.96 6.85 -23.55
CA ASP A 143 -14.07 7.46 -24.29
C ASP A 143 -15.39 6.79 -23.90
N SER A 144 -16.42 7.61 -23.62
CA SER A 144 -17.80 7.15 -23.41
C SER A 144 -17.93 5.97 -22.43
N PRO A 145 -17.63 6.17 -21.15
CA PRO A 145 -17.93 5.15 -20.14
C PRO A 145 -19.43 4.83 -20.15
N PRO A 146 -19.85 3.66 -19.65
CA PRO A 146 -21.29 3.32 -19.55
C PRO A 146 -22.07 4.38 -18.77
N GLU A 147 -23.31 4.68 -19.20
CA GLU A 147 -24.15 5.69 -18.53
C GLU A 147 -24.49 5.34 -17.07
N SER A 148 -24.40 4.07 -16.72
CA SER A 148 -24.69 3.55 -15.37
C SER A 148 -23.60 3.82 -14.35
N VAL A 149 -22.39 4.22 -14.77
CA VAL A 149 -21.25 4.42 -13.86
C VAL A 149 -21.11 5.88 -13.46
N SER A 150 -20.58 6.10 -12.27
CA SER A 150 -20.35 7.44 -11.72
C SER A 150 -18.99 7.51 -11.02
N PRO A 151 -18.30 8.66 -11.04
CA PRO A 151 -17.06 8.85 -10.31
C PRO A 151 -17.22 8.52 -8.82
N ILE A 152 -16.22 7.85 -8.24
CA ILE A 152 -16.23 7.54 -6.82
C ILE A 152 -15.57 8.70 -6.06
N PRO A 153 -16.28 9.36 -5.13
CA PRO A 153 -15.73 10.49 -4.40
C PRO A 153 -14.65 10.06 -3.40
N PHE A 154 -13.72 10.96 -3.10
CA PHE A 154 -12.71 10.78 -2.07
C PHE A 154 -13.16 11.36 -0.73
N ILE A 155 -12.61 10.82 0.38
CA ILE A 155 -12.81 11.43 1.71
C ILE A 155 -12.29 12.88 1.70
N PRO A 156 -12.98 13.81 2.38
CA PRO A 156 -12.59 15.23 2.38
C PRO A 156 -11.41 15.56 3.31
N GLY A 157 -10.97 14.61 4.12
CA GLY A 157 -9.92 14.80 5.13
C GLY A 157 -9.10 13.54 5.36
N PRO A 158 -8.20 13.56 6.35
CA PRO A 158 -7.33 12.42 6.63
C PRO A 158 -8.13 11.21 7.16
N ALA A 159 -7.70 10.01 6.77
CA ALA A 159 -8.19 8.77 7.37
C ALA A 159 -7.83 8.70 8.85
N THR A 160 -8.65 8.01 9.66
CA THR A 160 -8.42 7.84 11.09
C THR A 160 -8.21 6.37 11.45
N ILE A 161 -7.26 6.10 12.36
CA ILE A 161 -7.02 4.74 12.85
C ILE A 161 -8.30 4.20 13.51
N GLY A 162 -8.65 2.95 13.17
CA GLY A 162 -9.88 2.30 13.61
C GLY A 162 -11.10 2.57 12.69
N GLN A 163 -10.99 3.46 11.70
CA GLN A 163 -12.03 3.68 10.71
C GLN A 163 -12.30 2.37 9.94
N ARG A 164 -13.56 1.95 9.86
CA ARG A 164 -13.95 0.77 9.08
C ARG A 164 -13.82 1.05 7.59
N VAL A 165 -13.27 0.06 6.87
CA VAL A 165 -13.02 0.18 5.43
C VAL A 165 -13.39 -1.10 4.69
N VAL A 166 -13.60 -0.94 3.38
CA VAL A 166 -13.92 -2.01 2.43
C VAL A 166 -12.92 -1.91 1.29
N ALA A 167 -12.17 -2.97 1.03
CA ALA A 167 -11.35 -3.09 -0.17
C ALA A 167 -12.17 -3.73 -1.28
N ILE A 168 -12.26 -3.07 -2.43
CA ILE A 168 -13.01 -3.56 -3.60
C ILE A 168 -12.01 -3.73 -4.74
N GLY A 169 -12.06 -4.89 -5.40
CA GLY A 169 -11.18 -5.19 -6.52
C GLY A 169 -11.81 -6.19 -7.48
N ASN A 170 -11.12 -6.43 -8.58
CA ASN A 170 -11.53 -7.39 -9.60
C ASN A 170 -10.42 -8.45 -9.84
N PRO A 171 -10.01 -9.20 -8.79
CA PRO A 171 -8.95 -10.20 -8.91
C PRO A 171 -9.42 -11.39 -9.76
N PHE A 172 -8.49 -11.99 -10.50
CA PHE A 172 -8.68 -13.26 -11.23
C PHE A 172 -9.86 -13.28 -12.20
N ASN A 173 -10.24 -12.13 -12.77
CA ASN A 173 -11.40 -12.05 -13.67
C ASN A 173 -12.75 -12.51 -13.03
N LEU A 174 -12.81 -12.51 -11.70
CA LEU A 174 -14.03 -12.70 -10.94
C LEU A 174 -14.82 -11.38 -10.96
N SER A 175 -16.14 -11.45 -11.03
CA SER A 175 -17.02 -10.26 -11.09
C SER A 175 -17.05 -9.50 -9.76
N GLY A 176 -15.92 -8.92 -9.38
CA GLY A 176 -15.75 -8.15 -8.15
C GLY A 176 -15.47 -8.99 -6.90
N THR A 177 -14.57 -8.52 -6.08
CA THR A 177 -14.25 -9.08 -4.76
C THR A 177 -14.33 -7.96 -3.73
N VAL A 178 -14.92 -8.26 -2.59
CA VAL A 178 -14.99 -7.35 -1.46
C VAL A 178 -14.38 -7.98 -0.23
N THR A 179 -13.53 -7.23 0.45
CA THR A 179 -13.02 -7.60 1.77
C THR A 179 -13.18 -6.41 2.72
N SER A 180 -13.27 -6.66 4.01
CA SER A 180 -13.46 -5.60 5.00
C SER A 180 -12.37 -5.64 6.07
N GLY A 181 -12.12 -4.48 6.67
CA GLY A 181 -11.16 -4.30 7.73
C GLY A 181 -11.26 -2.90 8.33
N ILE A 182 -10.16 -2.45 8.93
CA ILE A 182 -10.03 -1.11 9.48
C ILE A 182 -8.76 -0.43 8.96
N VAL A 183 -8.69 0.86 9.10
CA VAL A 183 -7.43 1.61 9.00
C VAL A 183 -6.59 1.25 10.22
N SER A 184 -5.53 0.48 10.03
CA SER A 184 -4.62 0.03 11.09
C SER A 184 -3.50 1.03 11.36
N GLY A 185 -3.21 1.90 10.41
CA GLY A 185 -2.19 2.94 10.51
C GLY A 185 -2.32 3.99 9.42
N VAL A 186 -1.84 5.18 9.72
CA VAL A 186 -1.77 6.31 8.79
C VAL A 186 -0.34 6.82 8.73
N ASN A 187 -0.03 7.68 7.77
CA ASN A 187 1.31 8.25 7.59
C ASN A 187 2.39 7.17 7.56
N ARG A 188 2.21 6.12 6.74
CA ARG A 188 3.21 5.08 6.52
C ARG A 188 4.06 5.41 5.31
N SER A 189 5.27 4.86 5.28
CA SER A 189 6.12 4.87 4.10
C SER A 189 6.24 3.46 3.56
N ILE A 190 5.95 3.27 2.27
CA ILE A 190 6.07 1.98 1.59
C ILE A 190 7.08 2.08 0.45
N PRO A 191 7.78 0.99 0.09
CA PRO A 191 8.74 1.01 -1.01
C PRO A 191 8.06 1.35 -2.34
N ALA A 192 8.67 2.26 -3.12
CA ALA A 192 8.31 2.48 -4.51
C ALA A 192 9.25 1.70 -5.44
N PRO A 193 8.82 1.36 -6.67
CA PRO A 193 9.69 0.71 -7.66
C PRO A 193 10.95 1.50 -8.00
N THR A 194 10.93 2.81 -7.79
CA THR A 194 12.00 3.78 -8.07
C THR A 194 13.13 3.79 -7.02
N GLY A 195 13.10 2.89 -6.02
CA GLY A 195 14.07 2.91 -4.91
C GLY A 195 13.86 4.02 -3.89
N PHE A 196 12.86 4.88 -4.08
CA PHE A 196 12.35 5.81 -3.07
C PHE A 196 11.24 5.16 -2.24
N THR A 197 10.57 5.93 -1.43
CA THR A 197 9.37 5.50 -0.69
C THR A 197 8.17 6.32 -1.13
N ILE A 198 7.00 5.68 -1.14
CA ILE A 198 5.71 6.34 -1.26
C ILE A 198 5.32 6.78 0.16
N PRO A 199 5.23 8.07 0.42
CA PRO A 199 4.85 8.59 1.74
C PRO A 199 3.34 8.59 1.92
N ASP A 200 2.90 8.88 3.15
CA ASP A 200 1.49 9.05 3.54
C ASP A 200 0.61 7.83 3.20
N ALA A 201 1.19 6.63 3.16
CA ALA A 201 0.41 5.44 2.89
C ALA A 201 -0.51 5.08 4.07
N ILE A 202 -1.66 4.50 3.73
CA ILE A 202 -2.66 3.97 4.68
C ILE A 202 -2.40 2.48 4.84
N GLN A 203 -2.27 2.03 6.09
CA GLN A 203 -2.21 0.62 6.44
C GLN A 203 -3.60 0.11 6.81
N THR A 204 -3.97 -1.07 6.34
CA THR A 204 -5.23 -1.76 6.67
C THR A 204 -5.00 -3.25 6.90
N ASP A 205 -5.90 -3.89 7.64
CA ASP A 205 -5.98 -5.33 7.81
C ASP A 205 -7.00 -5.99 6.87
N ALA A 206 -7.68 -5.21 6.03
CA ALA A 206 -8.50 -5.73 4.95
C ALA A 206 -7.66 -6.63 4.04
N ALA A 207 -8.16 -7.82 3.70
CA ALA A 207 -7.41 -8.75 2.88
C ALA A 207 -7.23 -8.23 1.45
N VAL A 208 -5.98 -8.03 1.05
CA VAL A 208 -5.59 -7.60 -0.29
C VAL A 208 -4.81 -8.71 -0.96
N ASN A 209 -5.24 -9.11 -2.15
CA ASN A 209 -4.63 -10.16 -2.95
C ASN A 209 -4.17 -9.60 -4.31
N PRO A 210 -3.29 -10.31 -5.04
CA PRO A 210 -2.93 -9.96 -6.40
C PRO A 210 -4.17 -9.74 -7.27
N GLY A 211 -4.21 -8.62 -7.99
CA GLY A 211 -5.36 -8.17 -8.77
C GLY A 211 -6.22 -7.11 -8.09
N ASN A 212 -6.11 -6.89 -6.78
CA ASN A 212 -6.76 -5.76 -6.09
C ASN A 212 -5.97 -4.45 -6.24
N SER A 213 -4.69 -4.50 -6.64
CA SER A 213 -3.85 -3.33 -6.87
C SER A 213 -4.52 -2.35 -7.82
N GLY A 214 -4.54 -1.07 -7.47
CA GLY A 214 -5.22 0.01 -8.18
C GLY A 214 -6.72 0.15 -7.83
N GLY A 215 -7.29 -0.79 -7.08
CA GLY A 215 -8.68 -0.71 -6.61
C GLY A 215 -8.86 0.25 -5.44
N PRO A 216 -10.10 0.68 -5.16
CA PRO A 216 -10.39 1.57 -4.05
C PRO A 216 -10.45 0.84 -2.70
N LEU A 217 -9.84 1.45 -1.68
CA LEU A 217 -10.15 1.19 -0.27
C LEU A 217 -11.19 2.23 0.16
N MET A 218 -12.39 1.78 0.48
CA MET A 218 -13.56 2.63 0.68
C MET A 218 -13.90 2.81 2.15
N SER A 219 -14.39 3.99 2.54
CA SER A 219 -15.14 4.18 3.79
C SER A 219 -16.54 3.56 3.68
N LEU A 220 -17.23 3.42 4.82
CA LEU A 220 -18.63 2.97 4.81
C LEU A 220 -19.62 4.03 4.30
N ASP A 221 -19.13 5.26 4.06
CA ASP A 221 -19.91 6.34 3.44
C ASP A 221 -19.73 6.37 1.91
N GLY A 222 -19.12 5.32 1.32
CA GLY A 222 -18.92 5.21 -0.13
C GLY A 222 -17.86 6.14 -0.71
N GLN A 223 -16.85 6.53 0.09
CA GLN A 223 -15.76 7.42 -0.33
C GLN A 223 -14.42 6.72 -0.32
N VAL A 224 -13.54 7.04 -1.27
CA VAL A 224 -12.19 6.47 -1.36
C VAL A 224 -11.31 7.02 -0.23
N VAL A 225 -10.78 6.12 0.57
CA VAL A 225 -9.78 6.38 1.63
C VAL A 225 -8.37 6.27 1.08
N ALA A 226 -8.15 5.29 0.20
CA ALA A 226 -6.86 5.05 -0.44
C ALA A 226 -7.02 4.27 -1.75
N VAL A 227 -6.01 4.31 -2.60
CA VAL A 227 -5.82 3.42 -3.74
C VAL A 227 -4.99 2.23 -3.28
N ILE A 228 -5.53 1.02 -3.36
CA ILE A 228 -4.84 -0.21 -2.92
C ILE A 228 -3.55 -0.38 -3.72
N ASN A 229 -2.43 -0.58 -3.02
CA ASN A 229 -1.12 -0.74 -3.63
C ASN A 229 -0.62 -2.19 -3.52
N SER A 230 -0.42 -2.69 -2.30
CA SER A 230 0.22 -3.98 -2.07
C SER A 230 -0.20 -4.62 -0.75
N GLY A 231 -0.04 -5.92 -0.67
CA GLY A 231 -0.04 -6.64 0.61
C GLY A 231 1.36 -6.68 1.21
N GLY A 232 1.48 -6.40 2.51
CA GLY A 232 2.74 -6.45 3.26
C GLY A 232 2.97 -7.76 4.02
N GLY A 233 2.10 -8.75 3.83
CA GLY A 233 2.06 -10.03 4.55
C GLY A 233 0.66 -10.36 5.06
N ASP A 234 0.54 -11.37 5.91
CA ASP A 234 -0.75 -11.76 6.46
C ASP A 234 -1.37 -10.62 7.28
N ASN A 235 -2.58 -10.21 6.91
CA ASN A 235 -3.34 -9.13 7.55
C ASN A 235 -2.65 -7.75 7.57
N ILE A 236 -1.74 -7.52 6.63
CA ILE A 236 -1.11 -6.21 6.42
C ILE A 236 -1.23 -5.85 4.95
N ALA A 237 -1.92 -4.77 4.66
CA ALA A 237 -2.00 -4.20 3.34
C ALA A 237 -1.83 -2.68 3.39
N PHE A 238 -1.47 -2.11 2.27
CA PHE A 238 -1.22 -0.69 2.13
C PHE A 238 -1.95 -0.11 0.93
N GLY A 239 -2.33 1.15 1.05
CA GLY A 239 -2.87 1.94 -0.03
C GLY A 239 -2.28 3.34 -0.04
N ILE A 240 -2.23 3.94 -1.22
CA ILE A 240 -1.84 5.33 -1.45
C ILE A 240 -2.98 6.21 -0.95
N SER A 241 -2.71 7.13 -0.03
CA SER A 241 -3.76 7.94 0.61
C SER A 241 -4.60 8.74 -0.38
N ALA A 242 -5.84 9.03 0.01
CA ALA A 242 -6.71 9.94 -0.72
C ALA A 242 -6.06 11.31 -0.95
N ALA A 243 -5.33 11.83 0.06
CA ALA A 243 -4.64 13.12 -0.03
C ALA A 243 -3.56 13.12 -1.12
N LEU A 244 -2.69 12.11 -1.14
CA LEU A 244 -1.64 11.99 -2.17
C LEU A 244 -2.26 11.76 -3.55
N THR A 245 -3.27 10.89 -3.65
CA THR A 245 -3.96 10.61 -4.91
C THR A 245 -4.60 11.86 -5.50
N GLN A 246 -5.33 12.64 -4.69
CA GLN A 246 -5.98 13.89 -5.13
C GLN A 246 -4.98 14.99 -5.52
N ARG A 247 -3.74 14.90 -5.06
CA ARG A 247 -2.66 15.83 -5.44
C ARG A 247 -2.00 15.41 -6.75
N VAL A 248 -1.77 14.13 -6.97
CA VAL A 248 -1.03 13.59 -8.11
C VAL A 248 -1.91 13.45 -9.35
N ILE A 249 -3.06 12.83 -9.24
CA ILE A 249 -3.90 12.45 -10.39
C ILE A 249 -4.29 13.63 -11.29
N PRO A 250 -4.71 14.82 -10.77
CA PRO A 250 -5.01 15.95 -11.64
C PRO A 250 -3.83 16.36 -12.52
N ARG A 251 -2.61 16.26 -12.01
CA ARG A 251 -1.40 16.58 -12.78
C ARG A 251 -1.09 15.54 -13.84
N LEU A 252 -1.27 14.24 -13.51
CA LEU A 252 -1.13 13.19 -14.51
C LEU A 252 -2.11 13.35 -15.67
N ILE A 253 -3.34 13.79 -15.39
CA ILE A 253 -4.35 14.05 -16.42
C ILE A 253 -3.97 15.31 -17.25
N GLU A 254 -3.46 16.36 -16.60
CA GLU A 254 -3.16 17.65 -17.24
C GLU A 254 -1.85 17.62 -18.04
N THR A 255 -0.80 17.02 -17.48
CA THR A 255 0.59 17.15 -18.01
C THR A 255 1.27 15.82 -18.29
N GLY A 256 0.71 14.71 -17.84
CA GLY A 256 1.28 13.37 -18.01
C GLY A 256 2.22 12.92 -16.92
N ASP A 257 2.70 13.84 -16.07
CA ASP A 257 3.67 13.57 -15.00
C ASP A 257 3.38 14.32 -13.70
N PHE A 258 4.11 13.96 -12.63
CA PHE A 258 4.08 14.67 -11.36
C PHE A 258 5.49 14.85 -10.80
N ASN A 259 5.87 16.11 -10.54
CA ASN A 259 7.19 16.46 -10.04
C ASN A 259 7.22 16.46 -8.51
N HIS A 260 7.96 15.53 -7.92
CA HIS A 260 8.11 15.43 -6.47
C HIS A 260 9.22 16.33 -5.95
N SER A 261 8.97 16.97 -4.80
CA SER A 261 9.97 17.75 -4.08
C SER A 261 11.11 16.88 -3.56
N TYR A 262 12.33 17.43 -3.59
CA TYR A 262 13.55 16.73 -3.22
C TYR A 262 14.50 17.65 -2.45
N ILE A 263 15.10 17.12 -1.37
CA ILE A 263 16.10 17.83 -0.55
C ILE A 263 17.53 17.36 -0.91
N GLY A 264 17.69 16.08 -1.24
CA GLY A 264 19.00 15.50 -1.58
C GLY A 264 19.83 15.09 -0.37
N VAL A 265 19.20 14.49 0.63
CA VAL A 265 19.87 13.96 1.82
C VAL A 265 19.53 12.50 2.05
N ARG A 266 20.46 11.75 2.66
CA ARG A 266 20.19 10.49 3.34
C ARG A 266 20.17 10.73 4.83
N PHE A 267 19.25 10.13 5.52
CA PHE A 267 19.04 10.33 6.95
C PHE A 267 18.67 9.03 7.65
N GLU A 268 18.82 9.03 8.96
CA GLU A 268 18.34 7.97 9.85
C GLU A 268 17.60 8.58 11.03
N SER A 269 16.60 7.85 11.57
CA SER A 269 15.87 8.29 12.76
C SER A 269 16.80 8.31 13.98
N VAL A 270 16.71 9.36 14.78
CA VAL A 270 17.52 9.49 16.00
C VAL A 270 17.05 8.49 17.06
N THR A 271 17.82 7.43 17.27
CA THR A 271 17.64 6.46 18.35
C THR A 271 18.20 6.98 19.68
N PRO A 272 17.91 6.32 20.83
CA PRO A 272 18.53 6.67 22.11
C PRO A 272 20.08 6.64 22.08
N GLU A 273 20.68 5.70 21.32
CA GLU A 273 22.12 5.57 21.14
C GLU A 273 22.68 6.75 20.35
N ILE A 274 22.03 7.09 19.21
CA ILE A 274 22.39 8.27 18.40
C ILE A 274 22.25 9.55 19.22
N ALA A 275 21.17 9.68 20.00
CA ALA A 275 20.95 10.84 20.85
C ALA A 275 22.09 11.01 21.87
N ARG A 276 22.47 9.93 22.57
CA ARG A 276 23.59 9.94 23.54
C ARG A 276 24.92 10.32 22.86
N ALA A 277 25.22 9.71 21.70
CA ALA A 277 26.45 9.97 20.97
C ALA A 277 26.56 11.42 20.48
N ASN A 278 25.43 12.04 20.15
CA ASN A 278 25.36 13.42 19.65
C ASN A 278 24.97 14.46 20.73
N GLY A 279 24.93 14.07 22.00
CA GLY A 279 24.61 14.99 23.10
C GLY A 279 23.18 15.55 23.07
N LEU A 280 22.24 14.83 22.48
CA LEU A 280 20.83 15.21 22.39
C LEU A 280 20.11 14.87 23.70
N LYS A 281 19.26 15.76 24.19
CA LYS A 281 18.45 15.54 25.41
C LYS A 281 17.35 14.50 25.21
N THR A 282 16.85 14.37 23.99
CA THR A 282 15.75 13.45 23.63
C THR A 282 16.03 12.82 22.28
N PRO A 283 15.72 11.50 22.09
CA PRO A 283 15.84 10.83 20.81
C PRO A 283 14.69 11.26 19.89
N ARG A 284 14.93 12.26 19.07
CA ARG A 284 13.94 12.79 18.10
C ARG A 284 14.61 13.43 16.91
N GLY A 285 13.91 13.42 15.77
CA GLY A 285 14.36 14.03 14.52
C GLY A 285 15.15 13.07 13.66
N LEU A 286 15.71 13.58 12.57
CA LEU A 286 16.40 12.82 11.54
C LEU A 286 17.87 13.29 11.47
N LEU A 287 18.81 12.40 11.81
CA LEU A 287 20.24 12.65 11.63
C LEU A 287 20.59 12.55 10.16
N ILE A 288 21.21 13.58 9.60
CA ILE A 288 21.72 13.57 8.23
C ILE A 288 22.96 12.70 8.17
N VAL A 289 22.85 11.62 7.42
CA VAL A 289 23.91 10.63 7.22
C VAL A 289 24.81 11.02 6.06
N ASP A 290 24.20 11.57 5.01
CA ASP A 290 24.86 11.94 3.77
C ASP A 290 24.12 13.09 3.09
N VAL A 291 24.85 13.97 2.42
CA VAL A 291 24.30 15.03 1.56
C VAL A 291 24.77 14.71 0.15
N ILE A 292 23.84 14.66 -0.79
CA ILE A 292 24.15 14.30 -2.18
C ILE A 292 24.73 15.51 -2.89
N ASP A 293 25.92 15.33 -3.48
CA ASP A 293 26.64 16.37 -4.21
C ASP A 293 25.76 16.99 -5.33
N GLY A 294 25.72 18.31 -5.38
CA GLY A 294 24.93 19.06 -6.35
C GLY A 294 23.41 19.04 -6.11
N ALA A 295 22.93 18.38 -5.03
CA ALA A 295 21.52 18.42 -4.65
C ALA A 295 21.17 19.69 -3.84
N PRO A 296 19.89 20.02 -3.64
CA PRO A 296 19.45 21.23 -2.92
C PRO A 296 20.07 21.45 -1.54
N ALA A 297 20.38 20.38 -0.81
CA ALA A 297 20.98 20.46 0.51
C ALA A 297 22.48 20.70 0.49
N ASP A 298 23.14 20.55 -0.66
CA ASP A 298 24.60 20.67 -0.79
C ASP A 298 25.08 22.08 -0.40
N GLY A 299 26.12 22.12 0.44
CA GLY A 299 26.67 23.37 0.99
C GLY A 299 25.78 24.04 2.07
N ILE A 300 24.55 23.54 2.33
CA ILE A 300 23.62 24.09 3.32
C ILE A 300 23.54 23.19 4.56
N LEU A 301 23.25 21.91 4.34
CA LEU A 301 23.17 20.90 5.40
C LEU A 301 24.50 20.15 5.55
N GLN A 302 24.72 19.60 6.74
CA GLN A 302 25.95 18.89 7.08
C GLN A 302 25.66 17.41 7.35
N SER A 303 26.40 16.53 6.69
CA SER A 303 26.38 15.09 6.95
C SER A 303 27.15 14.73 8.24
N SER A 304 26.79 13.58 8.82
CA SER A 304 27.57 12.98 9.89
C SER A 304 28.96 12.58 9.39
N ASP A 305 30.01 12.95 10.12
CA ASP A 305 31.42 12.81 9.71
C ASP A 305 32.16 11.68 10.43
N ARG A 306 31.59 11.15 11.53
CA ARG A 306 32.24 10.17 12.39
C ARG A 306 31.28 9.03 12.77
N GLN A 307 31.88 7.97 13.31
CA GLN A 307 31.15 6.86 13.92
C GLN A 307 31.68 6.61 15.34
N GLN A 308 30.78 6.25 16.27
CA GLN A 308 31.12 5.90 17.63
C GLN A 308 30.39 4.62 18.04
N ILE A 309 30.98 3.87 18.97
CA ILE A 309 30.30 2.72 19.58
C ILE A 309 29.68 3.19 20.91
N VAL A 310 28.38 3.06 21.03
CA VAL A 310 27.59 3.36 22.23
C VAL A 310 26.82 2.11 22.62
N ASP A 311 27.05 1.58 23.80
CA ASP A 311 26.42 0.35 24.32
C ASP A 311 26.51 -0.84 23.34
N GLY A 312 27.68 -0.97 22.66
CA GLY A 312 27.92 -2.04 21.68
C GLY A 312 27.33 -1.79 20.29
N THR A 313 26.57 -0.70 20.10
CA THR A 313 25.98 -0.33 18.82
C THR A 313 26.84 0.75 18.13
N ARG A 314 27.17 0.54 16.87
CA ARG A 314 27.87 1.53 16.05
C ARG A 314 26.85 2.56 15.55
N VAL A 315 27.04 3.83 15.91
CA VAL A 315 26.18 4.95 15.55
C VAL A 315 26.96 6.05 14.86
N ARG A 316 26.26 6.85 14.06
CA ARG A 316 26.83 8.02 13.40
C ARG A 316 26.84 9.23 14.36
N VAL A 317 27.83 10.08 14.19
CA VAL A 317 28.06 11.26 15.05
C VAL A 317 28.44 12.46 14.20
N GLY A 318 28.04 13.64 14.65
CA GLY A 318 28.22 14.89 13.91
C GLY A 318 27.10 15.13 12.90
N GLY A 319 27.24 16.22 12.14
CA GLY A 319 26.23 16.63 11.17
C GLY A 319 25.01 17.30 11.79
N ASP A 320 23.99 17.45 11.00
CA ASP A 320 22.74 18.07 11.37
C ASP A 320 21.68 17.05 11.77
N VAL A 321 20.85 17.41 12.73
CA VAL A 321 19.60 16.69 13.03
C VAL A 321 18.43 17.56 12.61
N ILE A 322 17.66 17.13 11.62
CA ILE A 322 16.42 17.82 11.21
C ILE A 322 15.37 17.65 12.31
N LEU A 323 14.86 18.77 12.81
CA LEU A 323 13.82 18.83 13.83
C LEU A 323 12.50 19.39 13.32
N GLY A 324 12.51 20.09 12.18
CA GLY A 324 11.34 20.69 11.57
C GLY A 324 11.59 21.16 10.15
N VAL A 325 10.53 21.21 9.35
CA VAL A 325 10.51 21.76 7.98
C VAL A 325 9.23 22.56 7.81
N GLY A 326 9.32 23.77 7.23
CA GLY A 326 8.16 24.63 7.00
C GLY A 326 7.38 25.04 8.26
N GLY A 327 8.06 25.04 9.42
CA GLY A 327 7.42 25.29 10.71
C GLY A 327 6.75 24.07 11.35
N GLN A 328 6.67 22.94 10.64
CA GLN A 328 6.15 21.67 11.19
C GLN A 328 7.27 20.88 11.85
N LYS A 329 6.93 20.19 12.94
CA LYS A 329 7.87 19.30 13.64
C LYS A 329 8.07 18.03 12.82
N ILE A 330 9.32 17.63 12.66
CA ILE A 330 9.71 16.37 12.03
C ILE A 330 10.27 15.46 13.12
N LEU A 331 9.55 14.40 13.41
CA LEU A 331 9.93 13.40 14.42
C LEU A 331 10.41 12.11 13.78
N THR A 332 9.84 11.76 12.63
CA THR A 332 10.07 10.51 11.91
C THR A 332 10.37 10.76 10.43
N THR A 333 10.82 9.73 9.73
CA THR A 333 11.02 9.73 8.28
C THR A 333 9.73 9.94 7.52
N GLU A 334 8.65 9.39 8.04
CA GLU A 334 7.30 9.49 7.49
C GLU A 334 6.81 10.95 7.52
N ASP A 335 7.08 11.68 8.63
CA ASP A 335 6.69 13.09 8.74
C ASP A 335 7.36 13.95 7.66
N LEU A 336 8.66 13.73 7.42
CA LEU A 336 9.39 14.45 6.37
C LEU A 336 8.86 14.08 4.99
N GLY A 337 8.67 12.78 4.73
CA GLY A 337 8.16 12.29 3.46
C GLY A 337 6.78 12.86 3.13
N SER A 338 5.85 12.79 4.09
CA SER A 338 4.48 13.31 3.92
C SER A 338 4.46 14.83 3.76
N TYR A 339 5.29 15.56 4.52
CA TYR A 339 5.39 17.01 4.35
C TYR A 339 5.84 17.38 2.93
N LEU A 340 6.93 16.77 2.44
CA LEU A 340 7.43 17.04 1.10
C LEU A 340 6.41 16.66 0.02
N ALA A 341 5.76 15.52 0.15
CA ALA A 341 4.83 15.03 -0.86
C ALA A 341 3.49 15.79 -0.88
N LEU A 342 3.00 16.25 0.26
CA LEU A 342 1.65 16.82 0.35
C LEU A 342 1.64 18.36 0.40
N GLN A 343 2.75 19.00 0.82
CA GLN A 343 2.73 20.42 1.15
C GLN A 343 3.77 21.26 0.41
N THR A 344 4.59 20.66 -0.46
CA THR A 344 5.65 21.40 -1.17
C THR A 344 5.68 21.07 -2.65
N ASN A 345 6.30 21.98 -3.42
CA ASN A 345 6.57 21.79 -4.84
C ASN A 345 8.07 22.01 -5.12
N PRO A 346 8.64 21.41 -6.18
CA PRO A 346 9.98 21.78 -6.66
C PRO A 346 10.09 23.28 -6.94
N GLY A 347 11.25 23.89 -6.61
CA GLY A 347 11.49 25.33 -6.70
C GLY A 347 10.98 26.12 -5.50
N GLU A 348 10.24 25.52 -4.59
CA GLU A 348 9.76 26.18 -3.39
C GLU A 348 10.88 26.31 -2.34
N THR A 349 10.97 27.48 -1.73
CA THR A 349 11.93 27.74 -0.66
C THR A 349 11.31 27.47 0.70
N VAL A 350 11.89 26.55 1.46
CA VAL A 350 11.36 26.14 2.75
C VAL A 350 12.37 26.35 3.89
N PRO A 351 11.94 26.80 5.07
CA PRO A 351 12.79 26.85 6.28
C PRO A 351 12.94 25.44 6.87
N ILE A 352 14.19 25.04 7.13
CA ILE A 352 14.52 23.79 7.82
C ILE A 352 15.13 24.10 9.16
N THR A 353 14.52 23.62 10.23
CA THR A 353 15.05 23.73 11.59
C THR A 353 15.94 22.54 11.88
N VAL A 354 17.21 22.77 12.14
CA VAL A 354 18.20 21.75 12.46
C VAL A 354 18.83 21.98 13.83
N LEU A 355 19.30 20.91 14.45
CA LEU A 355 20.25 20.97 15.54
C LEU A 355 21.65 20.73 14.97
N ARG A 356 22.54 21.73 15.07
CA ARG A 356 23.93 21.70 14.60
C ARG A 356 24.83 22.08 15.77
N ASN A 357 25.79 21.24 16.14
CA ASN A 357 26.72 21.49 17.23
C ASN A 357 26.06 21.89 18.57
N GLY A 358 24.92 21.25 18.89
CA GLY A 358 24.15 21.51 20.11
C GLY A 358 23.28 22.78 20.08
N GLN A 359 23.26 23.53 18.98
CA GLN A 359 22.46 24.73 18.80
C GLN A 359 21.37 24.54 17.74
N THR A 360 20.17 24.99 18.05
CA THR A 360 19.08 24.99 17.07
C THR A 360 19.24 26.17 16.12
N GLN A 361 19.19 25.91 14.82
CA GLN A 361 19.31 26.89 13.76
C GLN A 361 18.16 26.68 12.74
N THR A 362 17.77 27.75 12.07
CA THR A 362 16.86 27.66 10.94
C THR A 362 17.63 28.03 9.69
N LEU A 363 17.69 27.12 8.74
CA LEU A 363 18.30 27.27 7.42
C LEU A 363 17.20 27.31 6.37
N THR A 364 17.51 27.85 5.20
CA THR A 364 16.56 27.92 4.09
C THR A 364 17.08 27.11 2.93
N ILE A 365 16.23 26.27 2.35
CA ILE A 365 16.57 25.42 1.19
C ILE A 365 15.53 25.65 0.09
N GLU A 366 15.97 25.84 -1.13
CA GLU A 366 15.13 25.74 -2.31
C GLU A 366 15.05 24.26 -2.71
N LEU A 367 13.82 23.72 -2.74
CA LEU A 367 13.59 22.32 -3.06
C LEU A 367 13.81 22.04 -4.54
N GLY A 368 14.52 20.97 -4.85
CA GLY A 368 14.67 20.48 -6.21
C GLY A 368 13.58 19.52 -6.62
N GLN A 369 13.65 19.06 -7.85
CA GLN A 369 12.88 17.95 -8.36
C GLN A 369 13.58 16.62 -8.02
N ARG A 370 12.80 15.63 -7.60
CA ARG A 370 13.28 14.27 -7.38
C ARG A 370 13.83 13.71 -8.71
N PRO A 371 15.03 13.16 -8.76
CA PRO A 371 15.58 12.62 -10.00
C PRO A 371 14.79 11.41 -10.48
N GLU A 372 14.61 11.32 -11.79
CA GLU A 372 14.20 10.10 -12.48
C GLU A 372 15.34 9.07 -12.39
N GLN A 373 15.03 7.79 -12.31
CA GLN A 373 16.01 6.70 -12.25
C GLN A 373 16.08 5.94 -13.56
#